data_59fc5691096684c17b356dc0e009b3be
#
_entry.id   59fc5691096684c17b356dc0e009b3be
#
_cell.length_a   1.000
_cell.length_b   1.000
_cell.length_c   1.000
_cell.angle_alpha   90.00
_cell.angle_beta   90.00
_cell.angle_gamma   90.00
#
_symmetry.space_group_name_H-M   'P 1'
#
loop_
_entity.id
_entity.type
_entity.pdbx_description
1 polymer ?
#
loop_
_entity_poly.entity_id
_entity_poly.type
_entity_poly.pdbx_seq_one_letter_code
_entity_poly.pdbx_strand_id
1 'polypeptide(L)'
;MKIYIPILIFLLVSCVSNGDAQKKENTDIKDTLHVKIEHDEGLINDLSLLSDSIIKVIEHAKWQTTQQVTYDGSYINISYPNGDVPANIGVCTDVIIRAYRAVDIDLQKLVHEDIKANRGRYGNPILDANINHRRCRTLIPFFKKHATSLPVSDLEEDYKPGDIIFWDIENGHVGLVIDEKVPNTNRYYIVHNIGSGPQKEDVLFSAEIVGHFNYAPW
;
A
#
# COMPACT_ATOMS: atom_id res chain seq x y z
N MET A 1 0.07 52.74 54.82
CA MET A 1 1.53 52.90 54.72
C MET A 1 2.10 51.55 54.40
N LYS A 2 2.39 51.26 53.13
CA LYS A 2 2.90 49.98 52.63
C LYS A 2 4.43 50.09 52.56
N ILE A 3 5.11 49.24 53.29
CA ILE A 3 6.57 49.14 53.29
C ILE A 3 6.98 48.13 52.21
N TYR A 4 7.73 48.61 51.19
CA TYR A 4 8.37 47.77 50.19
C TYR A 4 9.77 47.36 50.67
N ILE A 5 10.03 46.05 50.68
CA ILE A 5 11.39 45.52 50.96
C ILE A 5 11.92 45.05 49.57
N PRO A 6 13.05 45.51 49.06
CA PRO A 6 13.64 44.99 47.83
C PRO A 6 14.43 43.70 48.15
N ILE A 7 14.05 42.63 47.46
CA ILE A 7 14.82 41.40 47.45
C ILE A 7 15.95 41.53 46.44
N LEU A 8 17.19 41.48 46.95
CA LEU A 8 18.40 41.52 46.16
C LEU A 8 18.70 40.06 45.71
N ILE A 9 18.45 39.73 44.43
CA ILE A 9 18.78 38.45 43.86
C ILE A 9 20.23 38.52 43.37
N PHE A 10 21.12 37.76 44.01
CA PHE A 10 22.48 37.50 43.53
C PHE A 10 22.40 36.47 42.37
N LEU A 11 22.62 36.91 41.14
CA LEU A 11 22.86 36.03 40.00
C LEU A 11 24.29 35.53 40.02
N LEU A 12 24.47 34.28 40.47
CA LEU A 12 25.70 33.52 40.23
C LEU A 12 25.70 33.10 38.75
N VAL A 13 26.48 33.79 37.95
CA VAL A 13 26.79 33.36 36.58
C VAL A 13 27.80 32.23 36.65
N SER A 14 27.33 31.00 36.53
CA SER A 14 28.17 29.84 36.28
C SER A 14 28.50 29.81 34.80
N CYS A 15 29.72 30.12 34.41
CA CYS A 15 30.25 29.86 33.10
C CYS A 15 30.44 28.35 32.90
N VAL A 16 29.39 27.69 32.37
CA VAL A 16 29.56 26.36 31.79
C VAL A 16 29.90 26.57 30.32
N SER A 17 30.99 25.97 29.88
CA SER A 17 31.51 26.06 28.50
C SER A 17 30.50 25.45 27.51
N ASN A 18 29.79 26.27 26.76
CA ASN A 18 28.77 25.89 25.77
C ASN A 18 29.32 25.24 24.49
N GLY A 19 30.59 24.82 24.46
CA GLY A 19 31.21 24.29 23.24
C GLY A 19 30.72 22.88 22.84
N ASP A 20 30.52 22.02 23.82
CA ASP A 20 30.21 20.60 23.55
C ASP A 20 28.73 20.35 23.27
N ALA A 21 27.85 21.13 23.90
CA ALA A 21 26.39 21.03 23.66
C ALA A 21 26.02 21.51 22.26
N GLN A 22 26.57 22.66 21.82
CA GLN A 22 26.34 23.18 20.47
C GLN A 22 26.93 22.31 19.37
N LYS A 23 28.07 21.65 19.61
CA LYS A 23 28.70 20.74 18.66
C LYS A 23 27.88 19.44 18.49
N LYS A 24 27.33 18.93 19.58
CA LYS A 24 26.47 17.73 19.56
C LYS A 24 25.14 18.00 18.85
N GLU A 25 24.48 19.14 19.15
CA GLU A 25 23.22 19.55 18.51
C GLU A 25 23.38 19.77 17.00
N ASN A 26 24.48 20.42 16.55
CA ASN A 26 24.77 20.61 15.14
C ASN A 26 25.11 19.31 14.40
N THR A 27 25.69 18.29 15.08
CA THR A 27 25.97 17.00 14.48
C THR A 27 24.65 16.22 14.30
N ASP A 28 23.81 16.20 15.34
CA ASP A 28 22.52 15.52 15.29
C ASP A 28 21.59 16.11 14.21
N ILE A 29 21.60 17.44 14.02
CA ILE A 29 20.82 18.14 12.97
C ILE A 29 21.35 17.78 11.58
N LYS A 30 22.67 17.74 11.39
CA LYS A 30 23.28 17.39 10.11
C LYS A 30 23.00 15.93 9.74
N ASP A 31 23.15 15.01 10.68
CA ASP A 31 22.89 13.59 10.44
C ASP A 31 21.41 13.35 10.14
N THR A 32 20.49 13.99 10.89
CA THR A 32 19.04 13.92 10.64
C THR A 32 18.68 14.50 9.27
N LEU A 33 19.29 15.64 8.88
CA LEU A 33 19.05 16.27 7.59
C LEU A 33 19.59 15.40 6.44
N HIS A 34 20.77 14.79 6.61
CA HIS A 34 21.38 13.93 5.60
C HIS A 34 20.54 12.68 5.36
N VAL A 35 20.11 12.00 6.43
CA VAL A 35 19.21 10.85 6.35
C VAL A 35 17.89 11.21 5.67
N LYS A 36 17.32 12.38 5.99
CA LYS A 36 16.08 12.86 5.36
C LYS A 36 16.26 13.14 3.86
N ILE A 37 17.37 13.73 3.44
CA ILE A 37 17.67 14.01 2.03
C ILE A 37 17.83 12.69 1.26
N GLU A 38 18.59 11.74 1.78
CA GLU A 38 18.77 10.43 1.13
C GLU A 38 17.44 9.66 1.01
N HIS A 39 16.57 9.76 2.03
CA HIS A 39 15.25 9.15 2.00
C HIS A 39 14.33 9.79 0.95
N ASP A 40 14.37 11.13 0.82
CA ASP A 40 13.59 11.87 -0.17
C ASP A 40 14.09 11.62 -1.60
N GLU A 41 15.41 11.53 -1.82
CA GLU A 41 16.00 11.17 -3.12
C GLU A 41 15.63 9.74 -3.55
N GLY A 42 15.65 8.78 -2.63
CA GLY A 42 15.18 7.41 -2.89
C GLY A 42 13.72 7.36 -3.31
N LEU A 43 12.85 8.12 -2.65
CA LEU A 43 11.44 8.22 -3.01
C LEU A 43 11.24 8.86 -4.39
N ILE A 44 11.94 9.94 -4.68
CA ILE A 44 11.88 10.62 -5.98
C ILE A 44 12.33 9.68 -7.10
N ASN A 45 13.39 8.90 -6.89
CA ASN A 45 13.87 7.93 -7.87
C ASN A 45 12.86 6.81 -8.11
N ASP A 46 12.26 6.25 -7.07
CA ASP A 46 11.23 5.20 -7.19
C ASP A 46 9.99 5.73 -7.95
N LEU A 47 9.54 6.94 -7.65
CA LEU A 47 8.36 7.54 -8.30
C LEU A 47 8.62 7.95 -9.75
N SER A 48 9.84 8.40 -10.07
CA SER A 48 10.19 8.80 -11.44
C SER A 48 10.20 7.64 -12.45
N LEU A 49 10.22 6.40 -11.97
CA LEU A 49 10.18 5.18 -12.78
C LEU A 49 8.74 4.67 -13.00
N LEU A 50 7.74 5.23 -12.30
CA LEU A 50 6.35 4.81 -12.45
C LEU A 50 5.74 5.37 -13.73
N SER A 51 4.98 4.54 -14.44
CA SER A 51 4.16 5.02 -15.55
C SER A 51 2.95 5.82 -15.04
N ASP A 52 2.44 6.74 -15.85
CA ASP A 52 1.22 7.51 -15.53
C ASP A 52 0.04 6.62 -15.15
N SER A 53 -0.03 5.43 -15.73
CA SER A 53 -1.11 4.47 -15.44
C SER A 53 -0.96 3.87 -14.05
N ILE A 54 0.25 3.49 -13.62
CA ILE A 54 0.49 3.00 -12.24
C ILE A 54 0.21 4.11 -11.22
N ILE A 55 0.59 5.34 -11.50
CA ILE A 55 0.27 6.48 -10.63
C ILE A 55 -1.25 6.57 -10.42
N LYS A 56 -2.05 6.50 -11.49
CA LYS A 56 -3.52 6.52 -11.39
C LYS A 56 -4.09 5.33 -10.62
N VAL A 57 -3.51 4.14 -10.77
CA VAL A 57 -3.90 2.95 -9.99
C VAL A 57 -3.67 3.19 -8.50
N ILE A 58 -2.50 3.72 -8.13
CA ILE A 58 -2.15 4.05 -6.75
C ILE A 58 -3.08 5.15 -6.20
N GLU A 59 -3.27 6.24 -6.93
CA GLU A 59 -4.15 7.34 -6.54
C GLU A 59 -5.59 6.86 -6.30
N HIS A 60 -6.10 5.98 -7.18
CA HIS A 60 -7.43 5.42 -6.99
C HIS A 60 -7.50 4.50 -5.76
N ALA A 61 -6.47 3.69 -5.49
CA ALA A 61 -6.41 2.89 -4.27
C ALA A 61 -6.41 3.79 -3.01
N LYS A 62 -5.62 4.86 -3.00
CA LYS A 62 -5.60 5.87 -1.92
C LYS A 62 -6.98 6.53 -1.77
N TRP A 63 -7.61 6.90 -2.86
CA TRP A 63 -8.96 7.48 -2.82
C TRP A 63 -9.98 6.51 -2.19
N GLN A 64 -9.87 5.20 -2.43
CA GLN A 64 -10.78 4.22 -1.83
C GLN A 64 -10.73 4.25 -0.28
N THR A 65 -9.59 4.61 0.33
CA THR A 65 -9.49 4.73 1.81
C THR A 65 -10.32 5.89 2.40
N THR A 66 -10.76 6.81 1.57
CA THR A 66 -11.64 7.93 1.97
C THR A 66 -13.12 7.59 1.85
N GLN A 67 -13.46 6.40 1.32
CA GLN A 67 -14.82 5.97 1.09
C GLN A 67 -15.33 5.10 2.23
N GLN A 68 -16.64 5.18 2.51
CA GLN A 68 -17.28 4.27 3.47
C GLN A 68 -17.67 2.97 2.75
N VAL A 69 -16.88 1.93 2.97
CA VAL A 69 -17.09 0.60 2.37
C VAL A 69 -17.20 -0.44 3.47
N THR A 70 -18.31 -1.14 3.53
CA THR A 70 -18.50 -2.29 4.42
C THR A 70 -17.85 -3.53 3.80
N TYR A 71 -17.12 -4.32 4.60
CA TYR A 71 -16.58 -5.60 4.14
C TYR A 71 -17.71 -6.60 3.92
N ASP A 72 -17.96 -6.98 2.67
CA ASP A 72 -19.00 -7.92 2.30
C ASP A 72 -18.56 -8.80 1.13
N GLY A 73 -18.38 -10.09 1.42
CA GLY A 73 -18.04 -11.12 0.45
C GLY A 73 -19.24 -11.89 -0.10
N SER A 74 -20.45 -11.44 0.16
CA SER A 74 -21.70 -12.06 -0.33
C SER A 74 -21.68 -12.19 -1.85
N TYR A 75 -22.34 -13.25 -2.33
CA TYR A 75 -22.53 -13.44 -3.76
C TYR A 75 -23.58 -12.46 -4.30
N ILE A 76 -23.17 -11.66 -5.28
CA ILE A 76 -24.03 -10.67 -5.93
C ILE A 76 -23.96 -10.87 -7.44
N ASN A 77 -25.12 -10.86 -8.10
CA ASN A 77 -25.20 -10.80 -9.54
C ASN A 77 -24.82 -9.41 -10.02
N ILE A 78 -23.79 -9.32 -10.86
CA ILE A 78 -23.30 -8.08 -11.45
C ILE A 78 -23.30 -8.17 -12.95
N SER A 79 -23.27 -7.04 -13.66
CA SER A 79 -23.14 -7.03 -15.11
C SER A 79 -21.80 -7.65 -15.57
N TYR A 80 -21.76 -8.05 -16.82
CA TYR A 80 -20.55 -8.51 -17.50
C TYR A 80 -20.52 -7.99 -18.94
N PRO A 81 -19.41 -7.42 -19.41
CA PRO A 81 -18.19 -7.04 -18.66
C PRO A 81 -18.40 -5.78 -17.79
N ASN A 82 -17.34 -5.36 -17.08
CA ASN A 82 -17.28 -4.14 -16.27
C ASN A 82 -18.27 -4.10 -15.08
N GLY A 83 -18.74 -5.27 -14.62
CA GLY A 83 -19.60 -5.35 -13.44
C GLY A 83 -18.84 -5.05 -12.14
N ASP A 84 -19.53 -4.39 -11.22
CA ASP A 84 -19.05 -4.15 -9.85
C ASP A 84 -20.16 -4.41 -8.84
N VAL A 85 -19.77 -4.75 -7.64
CA VAL A 85 -20.69 -4.76 -6.50
C VAL A 85 -21.03 -3.32 -6.09
N PRO A 86 -22.13 -3.08 -5.34
CA PRO A 86 -22.43 -1.73 -4.87
C PRO A 86 -21.24 -1.02 -4.26
N ALA A 87 -21.08 0.28 -4.54
CA ALA A 87 -19.87 1.03 -4.18
C ALA A 87 -19.59 1.07 -2.67
N ASN A 88 -20.63 0.90 -1.85
CA ASN A 88 -20.52 0.91 -0.39
C ASN A 88 -20.19 -0.46 0.24
N ILE A 89 -19.93 -1.48 -0.57
CA ILE A 89 -19.44 -2.80 -0.12
C ILE A 89 -18.24 -3.26 -0.94
N GLY A 90 -17.44 -4.16 -0.38
CA GLY A 90 -16.30 -4.75 -1.08
C GLY A 90 -15.44 -5.61 -0.17
N VAL A 91 -14.51 -6.37 -0.79
CA VAL A 91 -13.50 -7.17 -0.12
C VAL A 91 -12.10 -6.75 -0.57
N CYS A 92 -11.05 -7.45 -0.12
CA CYS A 92 -9.66 -7.12 -0.46
C CYS A 92 -9.40 -7.05 -1.99
N THR A 93 -9.96 -7.99 -2.74
CA THR A 93 -9.81 -8.04 -4.21
C THR A 93 -10.50 -6.88 -4.92
N ASP A 94 -11.58 -6.34 -4.37
CA ASP A 94 -12.29 -5.19 -4.96
C ASP A 94 -11.43 -3.91 -4.90
N VAL A 95 -10.50 -3.81 -3.94
CA VAL A 95 -9.52 -2.70 -3.91
C VAL A 95 -8.67 -2.72 -5.18
N ILE A 96 -8.13 -3.89 -5.55
CA ILE A 96 -7.32 -4.07 -6.76
C ILE A 96 -8.16 -3.87 -8.03
N ILE A 97 -9.33 -4.52 -8.10
CA ILE A 97 -10.22 -4.45 -9.26
C ILE A 97 -10.60 -3.01 -9.58
N ARG A 98 -11.01 -2.25 -8.57
CA ARG A 98 -11.42 -0.84 -8.72
C ARG A 98 -10.26 0.07 -9.05
N ALA A 99 -9.06 -0.17 -8.47
CA ALA A 99 -7.86 0.59 -8.79
C ALA A 99 -7.46 0.42 -10.26
N TYR A 100 -7.48 -0.79 -10.79
CA TYR A 100 -7.18 -1.05 -12.21
C TYR A 100 -8.27 -0.56 -13.16
N ARG A 101 -9.53 -0.51 -12.72
CA ARG A 101 -10.61 0.09 -13.52
C ARG A 101 -10.41 1.58 -13.78
N ALA A 102 -9.71 2.30 -12.88
CA ALA A 102 -9.36 3.71 -13.09
C ALA A 102 -8.46 3.97 -14.32
N VAL A 103 -7.86 2.91 -14.86
CA VAL A 103 -7.04 2.93 -16.10
C VAL A 103 -7.62 2.03 -17.20
N ASP A 104 -8.94 1.85 -17.18
CA ASP A 104 -9.72 1.09 -18.18
C ASP A 104 -9.36 -0.41 -18.26
N ILE A 105 -8.77 -0.99 -17.21
CA ILE A 105 -8.49 -2.42 -17.11
C ILE A 105 -9.64 -3.13 -16.39
N ASP A 106 -10.40 -3.92 -17.14
CA ASP A 106 -11.47 -4.77 -16.61
C ASP A 106 -10.95 -6.14 -16.17
N LEU A 107 -10.53 -6.25 -14.89
CA LEU A 107 -10.07 -7.53 -14.33
C LEU A 107 -11.18 -8.58 -14.28
N GLN A 108 -12.47 -8.21 -14.20
CA GLN A 108 -13.58 -9.16 -14.30
C GLN A 108 -13.53 -9.91 -15.63
N LYS A 109 -13.46 -9.16 -16.72
CA LYS A 109 -13.42 -9.71 -18.09
C LYS A 109 -12.16 -10.54 -18.31
N LEU A 110 -10.99 -9.98 -17.99
CA LEU A 110 -9.71 -10.62 -18.24
C LEU A 110 -9.57 -11.96 -17.50
N VAL A 111 -9.93 -12.00 -16.21
CA VAL A 111 -9.90 -13.22 -15.40
C VAL A 111 -10.92 -14.24 -15.90
N HIS A 112 -12.15 -13.80 -16.22
CA HIS A 112 -13.20 -14.68 -16.73
C HIS A 112 -12.79 -15.37 -18.03
N GLU A 113 -12.27 -14.59 -18.99
CA GLU A 113 -11.84 -15.12 -20.30
C GLU A 113 -10.62 -16.05 -20.16
N ASP A 114 -9.65 -15.74 -19.27
CA ASP A 114 -8.50 -16.61 -19.06
C ASP A 114 -8.89 -17.93 -18.36
N ILE A 115 -9.81 -17.90 -17.39
CA ILE A 115 -10.35 -19.12 -16.78
C ILE A 115 -11.09 -19.95 -17.84
N LYS A 116 -11.91 -19.33 -18.67
CA LYS A 116 -12.65 -20.02 -19.76
C LYS A 116 -11.70 -20.74 -20.70
N ALA A 117 -10.58 -20.11 -21.05
CA ALA A 117 -9.58 -20.68 -21.94
C ALA A 117 -8.69 -21.75 -21.27
N ASN A 118 -8.44 -21.65 -19.97
CA ASN A 118 -7.40 -22.41 -19.26
C ASN A 118 -7.83 -22.89 -17.86
N ARG A 119 -9.01 -23.47 -17.71
CA ARG A 119 -9.59 -23.86 -16.40
C ARG A 119 -8.64 -24.64 -15.49
N GLY A 120 -7.84 -25.55 -16.07
CA GLY A 120 -6.89 -26.38 -15.31
C GLY A 120 -5.86 -25.58 -14.51
N ARG A 121 -5.41 -24.42 -15.02
CA ARG A 121 -4.49 -23.52 -14.29
C ARG A 121 -5.09 -23.02 -12.97
N TYR A 122 -6.40 -22.90 -12.91
CA TYR A 122 -7.16 -22.36 -11.79
C TYR A 122 -7.76 -23.44 -10.88
N GLY A 123 -7.37 -24.69 -11.05
CA GLY A 123 -7.94 -25.79 -10.28
C GLY A 123 -9.38 -26.17 -10.72
N ASN A 124 -9.72 -25.92 -11.98
CA ASN A 124 -11.03 -26.20 -12.58
C ASN A 124 -12.24 -25.58 -11.85
N PRO A 125 -12.22 -24.27 -11.53
CA PRO A 125 -13.35 -23.63 -10.86
C PRO A 125 -14.61 -23.69 -11.74
N ILE A 126 -15.77 -23.51 -11.11
CA ILE A 126 -16.99 -23.17 -11.85
C ILE A 126 -16.74 -21.81 -12.50
N LEU A 127 -17.01 -21.69 -13.80
CA LEU A 127 -16.87 -20.44 -14.51
C LEU A 127 -18.04 -19.52 -14.15
N ASP A 128 -17.73 -18.45 -13.43
CA ASP A 128 -18.70 -17.51 -12.90
C ASP A 128 -18.14 -16.08 -12.94
N ALA A 129 -18.74 -15.26 -13.82
CA ALA A 129 -18.31 -13.87 -14.02
C ALA A 129 -18.60 -12.97 -12.82
N ASN A 130 -19.53 -13.35 -11.94
CA ASN A 130 -19.87 -12.54 -10.76
C ASN A 130 -18.81 -12.61 -9.66
N ILE A 131 -18.05 -13.73 -9.57
CA ILE A 131 -17.26 -13.99 -8.36
C ILE A 131 -15.80 -14.40 -8.63
N ASN A 132 -15.47 -14.97 -9.81
CA ASN A 132 -14.13 -15.50 -10.00
C ASN A 132 -13.04 -14.44 -9.84
N HIS A 133 -13.21 -13.25 -10.42
CA HIS A 133 -12.25 -12.14 -10.30
C HIS A 133 -12.15 -11.58 -8.86
N ARG A 134 -13.13 -11.83 -8.00
CA ARG A 134 -13.18 -11.37 -6.62
C ARG A 134 -12.58 -12.38 -5.61
N ARG A 135 -11.75 -13.32 -6.06
CA ARG A 135 -11.15 -14.35 -5.21
C ARG A 135 -9.63 -14.40 -5.40
N CYS A 136 -8.89 -14.36 -4.30
CA CYS A 136 -7.42 -14.46 -4.34
C CYS A 136 -6.95 -15.73 -5.04
N ARG A 137 -7.62 -16.88 -4.80
CA ARG A 137 -7.30 -18.18 -5.43
C ARG A 137 -7.36 -18.17 -6.95
N THR A 138 -8.06 -17.22 -7.57
CA THR A 138 -8.14 -17.06 -9.02
C THR A 138 -7.29 -15.90 -9.52
N LEU A 139 -7.13 -14.84 -8.73
CA LEU A 139 -6.24 -13.73 -9.09
C LEU A 139 -4.75 -14.14 -9.06
N ILE A 140 -4.31 -14.94 -8.10
CA ILE A 140 -2.91 -15.41 -8.03
C ILE A 140 -2.48 -16.12 -9.33
N PRO A 141 -3.17 -17.17 -9.84
CA PRO A 141 -2.77 -17.81 -11.10
C PRO A 141 -2.95 -16.88 -12.31
N PHE A 142 -3.87 -15.90 -12.28
CA PHE A 142 -3.99 -14.88 -13.31
C PHE A 142 -2.74 -13.99 -13.34
N PHE A 143 -2.34 -13.39 -12.20
CA PHE A 143 -1.15 -12.55 -12.14
C PHE A 143 0.15 -13.33 -12.38
N LYS A 144 0.25 -14.59 -11.92
CA LYS A 144 1.39 -15.45 -12.28
C LYS A 144 1.59 -15.61 -13.79
N LYS A 145 0.55 -15.50 -14.58
CA LYS A 145 0.63 -15.62 -16.05
C LYS A 145 0.81 -14.27 -16.74
N HIS A 146 0.13 -13.23 -16.27
CA HIS A 146 -0.04 -11.98 -17.01
C HIS A 146 0.74 -10.81 -16.43
N ALA A 147 1.30 -10.93 -15.23
CA ALA A 147 2.11 -9.93 -14.57
C ALA A 147 3.58 -10.37 -14.51
N THR A 148 4.46 -9.44 -14.20
CA THR A 148 5.83 -9.77 -13.78
C THR A 148 5.77 -10.34 -12.36
N SER A 149 6.16 -11.61 -12.20
CA SER A 149 6.35 -12.20 -10.87
C SER A 149 7.67 -11.70 -10.30
N LEU A 150 7.61 -11.13 -9.12
CA LEU A 150 8.75 -10.60 -8.39
C LEU A 150 9.17 -11.55 -7.26
N PRO A 151 10.42 -11.49 -6.79
CA PRO A 151 10.87 -12.28 -5.65
C PRO A 151 10.04 -11.97 -4.39
N VAL A 152 9.73 -13.00 -3.61
CA VAL A 152 9.28 -12.85 -2.23
C VAL A 152 10.53 -12.89 -1.36
N SER A 153 10.80 -11.81 -0.63
CA SER A 153 11.98 -11.65 0.21
C SER A 153 11.63 -11.00 1.54
N ASP A 154 12.60 -10.95 2.46
CA ASP A 154 12.48 -10.23 3.74
C ASP A 154 13.04 -8.79 3.64
N LEU A 155 13.43 -8.34 2.43
CA LEU A 155 13.99 -7.02 2.19
C LEU A 155 12.88 -6.02 1.85
N GLU A 156 12.77 -4.96 2.66
CA GLU A 156 11.73 -3.92 2.51
C GLU A 156 11.81 -3.23 1.14
N GLU A 157 13.02 -3.01 0.65
CA GLU A 157 13.31 -2.34 -0.60
C GLU A 157 12.93 -3.10 -1.87
N ASP A 158 12.63 -4.39 -1.77
CA ASP A 158 12.20 -5.19 -2.93
C ASP A 158 10.74 -4.89 -3.32
N TYR A 159 9.97 -4.28 -2.41
CA TYR A 159 8.55 -4.00 -2.60
C TYR A 159 8.34 -2.52 -2.96
N LYS A 160 7.89 -2.29 -4.20
CA LYS A 160 7.81 -0.95 -4.79
C LYS A 160 6.37 -0.48 -5.00
N PRO A 161 6.14 0.85 -5.09
CA PRO A 161 4.82 1.38 -5.43
C PRO A 161 4.24 0.77 -6.71
N GLY A 162 2.99 0.34 -6.64
CA GLY A 162 2.27 -0.36 -7.72
C GLY A 162 2.36 -1.88 -7.65
N ASP A 163 3.15 -2.45 -6.75
CA ASP A 163 3.22 -3.89 -6.57
C ASP A 163 1.95 -4.42 -5.88
N ILE A 164 1.54 -5.61 -6.29
CA ILE A 164 0.39 -6.33 -5.75
C ILE A 164 0.93 -7.45 -4.87
N ILE A 165 0.55 -7.45 -3.59
CA ILE A 165 1.01 -8.42 -2.60
C ILE A 165 -0.14 -9.32 -2.20
N PHE A 166 0.10 -10.64 -2.19
CA PHE A 166 -0.82 -11.65 -1.68
C PHE A 166 -0.24 -12.31 -0.44
N TRP A 167 -1.07 -12.47 0.59
CA TRP A 167 -0.72 -13.16 1.83
C TRP A 167 -1.54 -14.43 2.04
N ASP A 168 -0.96 -15.40 2.75
CA ASP A 168 -1.65 -16.59 3.24
C ASP A 168 -2.42 -16.27 4.54
N ILE A 169 -3.58 -15.67 4.37
CA ILE A 169 -4.52 -15.36 5.44
C ILE A 169 -5.87 -16.00 5.07
N GLU A 170 -6.32 -16.99 5.83
CA GLU A 170 -7.59 -17.71 5.64
C GLU A 170 -7.84 -18.15 4.17
N ASN A 171 -8.67 -17.39 3.44
CA ASN A 171 -9.01 -17.63 2.03
C ASN A 171 -8.12 -16.87 1.04
N GLY A 172 -7.00 -16.34 1.52
CA GLY A 172 -6.09 -15.45 0.81
C GLY A 172 -6.46 -13.99 0.98
N HIS A 173 -5.45 -13.14 1.03
CA HIS A 173 -5.58 -11.70 1.15
C HIS A 173 -4.74 -10.99 0.10
N VAL A 174 -5.11 -9.76 -0.29
CA VAL A 174 -4.39 -8.97 -1.28
C VAL A 174 -4.41 -7.49 -0.93
N GLY A 175 -3.31 -6.81 -1.25
CA GLY A 175 -3.18 -5.36 -1.14
C GLY A 175 -2.29 -4.78 -2.24
N LEU A 176 -2.33 -3.46 -2.38
CA LEU A 176 -1.54 -2.68 -3.31
C LEU A 176 -0.53 -1.83 -2.53
N VAL A 177 0.74 -1.93 -2.89
CA VAL A 177 1.79 -1.05 -2.38
C VAL A 177 1.60 0.35 -2.97
N ILE A 178 1.56 1.37 -2.12
CA ILE A 178 1.37 2.76 -2.55
C ILE A 178 2.67 3.57 -2.44
N ASP A 179 2.66 4.79 -2.92
CA ASP A 179 3.80 5.70 -3.04
C ASP A 179 4.14 6.49 -1.75
N GLU A 180 3.62 6.06 -0.61
CA GLU A 180 3.87 6.68 0.69
C GLU A 180 4.70 5.76 1.57
N LYS A 181 5.86 6.22 2.04
CA LYS A 181 6.73 5.46 2.95
C LYS A 181 6.22 5.49 4.39
N VAL A 182 6.40 4.35 5.06
CA VAL A 182 6.24 4.24 6.51
C VAL A 182 7.39 4.98 7.20
N PRO A 183 7.15 5.90 8.14
CA PRO A 183 8.19 6.67 8.80
C PRO A 183 9.28 5.80 9.44
N ASN A 184 10.54 6.18 9.23
CA ASN A 184 11.74 5.50 9.76
C ASN A 184 11.94 4.05 9.28
N THR A 185 11.41 3.72 8.11
CA THR A 185 11.58 2.41 7.44
C THR A 185 11.83 2.60 5.94
N ASN A 186 12.20 1.51 5.25
CA ASN A 186 12.25 1.49 3.78
C ASN A 186 10.94 0.97 3.17
N ARG A 187 9.97 0.57 3.99
CA ARG A 187 8.67 0.06 3.55
C ARG A 187 7.77 1.17 3.03
N TYR A 188 6.90 0.78 2.12
CA TYR A 188 5.76 1.56 1.70
C TYR A 188 4.48 1.08 2.40
N TYR A 189 3.55 1.99 2.61
CA TYR A 189 2.20 1.63 3.04
C TYR A 189 1.49 0.79 1.98
N ILE A 190 0.55 0.00 2.45
CA ILE A 190 -0.29 -0.83 1.59
C ILE A 190 -1.75 -0.42 1.77
N VAL A 191 -2.47 -0.33 0.66
CA VAL A 191 -3.93 -0.20 0.67
C VAL A 191 -4.54 -1.57 0.48
N HIS A 192 -5.35 -1.98 1.44
CA HIS A 192 -6.08 -3.25 1.44
C HIS A 192 -7.41 -3.11 2.19
N ASN A 193 -8.23 -4.18 2.21
CA ASN A 193 -9.47 -4.24 3.00
C ASN A 193 -9.56 -5.61 3.67
N ILE A 194 -9.42 -5.65 5.00
CA ILE A 194 -9.48 -6.88 5.80
C ILE A 194 -10.68 -6.90 6.77
N GLY A 195 -11.63 -5.97 6.63
CA GLY A 195 -12.83 -5.94 7.47
C GLY A 195 -13.40 -4.56 7.76
N SER A 196 -12.54 -3.54 7.86
CA SER A 196 -12.94 -2.17 8.23
C SER A 196 -13.12 -1.22 7.04
N GLY A 197 -13.29 -1.74 5.83
CA GLY A 197 -13.20 -0.98 4.59
C GLY A 197 -11.74 -0.85 4.13
N PRO A 198 -11.50 -0.21 2.97
CA PRO A 198 -10.15 0.05 2.49
C PRO A 198 -9.35 0.90 3.46
N GLN A 199 -8.18 0.42 3.89
CA GLN A 199 -7.28 1.09 4.83
C GLN A 199 -5.87 1.20 4.23
N LYS A 200 -5.14 2.25 4.62
CA LYS A 200 -3.72 2.43 4.38
C LYS A 200 -2.97 2.02 5.64
N GLU A 201 -2.23 0.91 5.58
CA GLU A 201 -1.59 0.32 6.76
C GLU A 201 -0.17 -0.18 6.47
N ASP A 202 0.67 -0.25 7.51
CA ASP A 202 1.99 -0.88 7.48
C ASP A 202 1.85 -2.37 7.79
N VAL A 203 1.51 -3.15 6.75
CA VAL A 203 1.18 -4.57 6.90
C VAL A 203 2.00 -5.50 5.99
N LEU A 204 3.07 -5.00 5.36
CA LEU A 204 3.84 -5.78 4.38
C LEU A 204 4.23 -7.15 4.92
N PHE A 205 4.79 -7.22 6.11
CA PHE A 205 5.25 -8.46 6.74
C PHE A 205 4.33 -8.96 7.88
N SER A 206 3.04 -8.59 7.85
CA SER A 206 2.07 -9.01 8.86
C SER A 206 1.69 -10.48 8.77
N ALA A 207 1.90 -11.13 7.62
CA ALA A 207 1.66 -12.55 7.36
C ALA A 207 2.60 -13.06 6.26
N GLU A 208 2.59 -14.37 6.02
CA GLU A 208 3.37 -15.00 4.96
C GLU A 208 2.93 -14.49 3.58
N ILE A 209 3.89 -13.94 2.81
CA ILE A 209 3.67 -13.48 1.44
C ILE A 209 3.73 -14.69 0.50
N VAL A 210 2.66 -14.94 -0.24
CA VAL A 210 2.54 -16.05 -1.21
C VAL A 210 2.48 -15.59 -2.66
N GLY A 211 2.50 -14.28 -2.89
CA GLY A 211 2.56 -13.70 -4.22
C GLY A 211 3.01 -12.25 -4.20
N HIS A 212 3.93 -11.91 -5.10
CA HIS A 212 4.46 -10.58 -5.33
C HIS A 212 4.49 -10.31 -6.83
N PHE A 213 3.72 -9.35 -7.30
CA PHE A 213 3.52 -9.10 -8.73
C PHE A 213 3.56 -7.62 -9.06
N ASN A 214 4.14 -7.29 -10.22
CA ASN A 214 3.96 -6.01 -10.88
C ASN A 214 3.12 -6.22 -12.15
N TYR A 215 1.96 -5.59 -12.23
CA TYR A 215 1.03 -5.75 -13.34
C TYR A 215 0.84 -4.43 -14.08
N ALA A 216 1.48 -4.32 -15.23
CA ALA A 216 1.48 -3.15 -16.11
C ALA A 216 1.14 -3.59 -17.55
N PRO A 217 -0.17 -3.83 -17.86
CA PRO A 217 -0.60 -4.43 -19.13
C PRO A 217 -0.71 -3.45 -20.29
N TRP A 218 -0.20 -2.20 -20.19
CA TRP A 218 -0.18 -1.13 -21.22
C TRP A 218 1.17 -1.04 -21.91
#